data_d285e2afeea0a490cf81001caa0ccdc6
#
_entry.id   d285e2afeea0a490cf81001caa0ccdc6
#
_cell.length_a   1.000
_cell.length_b   1.000
_cell.length_c   1.000
_cell.angle_alpha   90.00
_cell.angle_beta   90.00
_cell.angle_gamma   90.00
#
_symmetry.space_group_name_H-M   'P 1'
#
loop_
_entity.id
_entity.type
_entity.pdbx_description
1 polymer ?
#
loop_
_entity_poly.entity_id
_entity_poly.type
_entity_poly.pdbx_seq_one_letter_code
_entity_poly.pdbx_strand_id
1 'polypeptide(L)'
;MTRRQRRTVPGRVRAAVAAILCVASVAAAAAEYRSTAEPATVLYDAPSTRSRGLFVLGRDTPLEVIVVLEGWVKVRDVGGSIGWVEAKSVSERRTLVVRVPLAEVRANPDDAAPLIFRAELNVLLEPAEPATSTATTSTPGWIKVRHRDGQTGYVRVAQVFGL
;
A
#
# COMPACT_ATOMS: atom_id res chain seq x y z
N MET A 1 29.65 51.35 -69.41
CA MET A 1 29.04 51.55 -68.06
C MET A 1 28.17 50.34 -67.71
N THR A 2 28.71 49.38 -67.02
CA THR A 2 28.05 48.10 -66.76
C THR A 2 27.87 47.94 -65.24
N ARG A 3 26.61 48.05 -64.81
CA ARG A 3 26.23 48.03 -63.38
C ARG A 3 26.03 46.57 -62.98
N ARG A 4 26.94 46.00 -62.18
CA ARG A 4 26.82 44.66 -61.57
C ARG A 4 25.76 44.69 -60.45
N GLN A 5 24.69 43.94 -60.66
CA GLN A 5 23.73 43.64 -59.59
C GLN A 5 24.31 42.56 -58.69
N ARG A 6 24.38 42.86 -57.39
CA ARG A 6 24.69 41.89 -56.34
C ARG A 6 23.40 41.14 -55.97
N ARG A 7 23.38 39.85 -56.21
CA ARG A 7 22.35 38.96 -55.71
C ARG A 7 22.59 38.69 -54.21
N THR A 8 21.66 39.12 -53.38
CA THR A 8 21.59 38.76 -51.98
C THR A 8 20.95 37.38 -51.83
N VAL A 9 21.63 36.47 -51.18
CA VAL A 9 21.14 35.09 -50.85
C VAL A 9 20.31 35.19 -49.59
N PRO A 10 19.07 34.66 -49.56
CA PRO A 10 18.26 34.67 -48.34
C PRO A 10 18.78 33.65 -47.34
N GLY A 11 18.96 34.12 -46.09
CA GLY A 11 19.39 33.35 -44.96
C GLY A 11 18.41 32.20 -44.66
N ARG A 12 18.97 31.03 -44.42
CA ARG A 12 18.26 29.85 -43.95
C ARG A 12 17.81 30.09 -42.51
N VAL A 13 16.51 30.25 -42.32
CA VAL A 13 15.86 30.21 -41.01
C VAL A 13 15.97 28.77 -40.47
N ARG A 14 16.81 28.57 -39.45
CA ARG A 14 16.86 27.30 -38.72
C ARG A 14 15.71 27.31 -37.74
N ALA A 15 14.63 26.58 -38.06
CA ALA A 15 13.57 26.25 -37.12
C ALA A 15 14.12 25.24 -36.09
N ALA A 16 14.35 25.69 -34.88
CA ALA A 16 14.63 24.81 -33.75
C ALA A 16 13.31 24.21 -33.26
N VAL A 17 13.08 22.94 -33.59
CA VAL A 17 11.97 22.16 -33.02
C VAL A 17 12.38 21.75 -31.61
N ALA A 18 11.86 22.44 -30.61
CA ALA A 18 11.98 22.05 -29.21
C ALA A 18 10.97 20.89 -28.96
N ALA A 19 11.47 19.66 -28.91
CA ALA A 19 10.68 18.51 -28.49
C ALA A 19 10.49 18.59 -26.96
N ILE A 20 9.31 19.00 -26.52
CA ILE A 20 8.91 18.94 -25.11
C ILE A 20 8.58 17.48 -24.79
N LEU A 21 9.53 16.80 -24.12
CA LEU A 21 9.28 15.48 -23.50
C LEU A 21 8.38 15.69 -22.27
N CYS A 22 7.07 15.49 -22.41
CA CYS A 22 6.17 15.34 -21.29
C CYS A 22 6.49 14.01 -20.60
N VAL A 23 7.32 14.05 -19.57
CA VAL A 23 7.48 12.93 -18.62
C VAL A 23 6.21 12.89 -17.78
N ALA A 24 5.26 12.04 -18.17
CA ALA A 24 4.13 11.73 -17.31
C ALA A 24 4.66 10.96 -16.09
N SER A 25 4.82 11.66 -14.98
CA SER A 25 5.09 11.04 -13.68
C SER A 25 3.87 10.22 -13.29
N VAL A 26 3.92 8.90 -13.47
CA VAL A 26 2.94 7.99 -12.89
C VAL A 26 3.20 8.01 -11.38
N ALA A 27 2.44 8.81 -10.66
CA ALA A 27 2.41 8.72 -9.21
C ALA A 27 1.88 7.31 -8.86
N ALA A 28 2.73 6.46 -8.33
CA ALA A 28 2.29 5.19 -7.77
C ALA A 28 1.33 5.54 -6.61
N ALA A 29 0.03 5.29 -6.80
CA ALA A 29 -0.94 5.42 -5.73
C ALA A 29 -0.53 4.45 -4.62
N ALA A 30 -0.31 4.96 -3.42
CA ALA A 30 -0.07 4.12 -2.26
C ALA A 30 -1.29 3.21 -2.07
N ALA A 31 -1.04 1.92 -1.79
CA ALA A 31 -2.12 0.99 -1.53
C ALA A 31 -2.93 1.47 -0.32
N GLU A 32 -4.25 1.53 -0.46
CA GLU A 32 -5.15 1.81 0.66
C GLU A 32 -5.45 0.52 1.40
N TYR A 33 -5.35 0.55 2.72
CA TYR A 33 -5.70 -0.59 3.56
C TYR A 33 -6.80 -0.21 4.55
N ARG A 34 -7.69 -1.16 4.79
CA ARG A 34 -8.72 -1.10 5.85
C ARG A 34 -8.65 -2.37 6.68
N SER A 35 -9.25 -2.35 7.86
CA SER A 35 -9.37 -3.56 8.67
C SER A 35 -10.83 -3.91 8.92
N THR A 36 -11.12 -5.21 9.04
CA THR A 36 -12.46 -5.65 9.42
C THR A 36 -12.83 -5.10 10.81
N ALA A 37 -14.04 -4.60 10.94
CA ALA A 37 -14.57 -4.01 12.19
C ALA A 37 -15.35 -5.03 13.02
N GLU A 38 -15.95 -6.03 12.35
CA GLU A 38 -16.82 -7.01 12.97
C GLU A 38 -16.09 -8.31 13.35
N PRO A 39 -16.56 -9.05 14.36
CA PRO A 39 -15.97 -10.33 14.73
C PRO A 39 -15.98 -11.38 13.63
N ALA A 40 -16.91 -11.25 12.67
CA ALA A 40 -17.07 -12.14 11.53
C ALA A 40 -17.51 -11.32 10.32
N THR A 41 -16.61 -11.10 9.37
CA THR A 41 -16.88 -10.40 8.11
C THR A 41 -16.83 -11.39 6.97
N VAL A 42 -17.94 -11.54 6.23
CA VAL A 42 -17.99 -12.45 5.09
C VAL A 42 -17.34 -11.80 3.87
N LEU A 43 -16.42 -12.49 3.22
CA LEU A 43 -15.92 -12.16 1.91
C LEU A 43 -16.79 -12.84 0.85
N TYR A 44 -17.36 -12.05 -0.07
CA TYR A 44 -18.26 -12.51 -1.13
C TYR A 44 -17.59 -12.48 -2.50
N ASP A 45 -18.06 -13.31 -3.43
CA ASP A 45 -17.58 -13.31 -4.82
C ASP A 45 -18.15 -12.14 -5.67
N ALA A 46 -19.26 -11.53 -5.24
CA ALA A 46 -19.85 -10.35 -5.88
C ALA A 46 -20.42 -9.38 -4.82
N PRO A 47 -20.67 -8.08 -5.15
CA PRO A 47 -21.14 -7.06 -4.22
C PRO A 47 -22.64 -7.26 -3.90
N SER A 48 -22.96 -8.35 -3.25
CA SER A 48 -24.32 -8.72 -2.84
C SER A 48 -24.30 -9.74 -1.71
N THR A 49 -25.11 -9.57 -0.68
CA THR A 49 -25.31 -10.58 0.39
C THR A 49 -25.99 -11.85 -0.07
N ARG A 50 -26.54 -11.86 -1.30
CA ARG A 50 -27.10 -13.06 -1.94
C ARG A 50 -26.08 -13.84 -2.75
N SER A 51 -24.90 -13.27 -2.96
CA SER A 51 -23.81 -13.92 -3.67
C SER A 51 -23.13 -14.97 -2.77
N ARG A 52 -22.28 -15.77 -3.37
CA ARG A 52 -21.59 -16.84 -2.64
C ARG A 52 -20.57 -16.25 -1.67
N GLY A 53 -20.68 -16.61 -0.38
CA GLY A 53 -19.62 -16.38 0.60
C GLY A 53 -18.42 -17.27 0.29
N LEU A 54 -17.24 -16.66 0.20
CA LEU A 54 -15.99 -17.38 -0.04
C LEU A 54 -15.41 -17.90 1.28
N PHE A 55 -15.29 -17.04 2.27
CA PHE A 55 -14.89 -17.36 3.64
C PHE A 55 -15.21 -16.21 4.59
N VAL A 56 -14.94 -16.43 5.88
CA VAL A 56 -15.18 -15.46 6.95
C VAL A 56 -13.85 -14.96 7.47
N LEU A 57 -13.72 -13.63 7.58
CA LEU A 57 -12.58 -12.93 8.13
C LEU A 57 -12.87 -12.54 9.58
N GLY A 58 -11.90 -12.74 10.45
CA GLY A 58 -11.98 -12.29 11.84
C GLY A 58 -11.85 -10.77 11.97
N ARG A 59 -12.11 -10.24 13.16
CA ARG A 59 -11.92 -8.82 13.50
C ARG A 59 -10.46 -8.41 13.31
N ASP A 60 -10.26 -7.15 12.95
CA ASP A 60 -8.95 -6.51 12.77
C ASP A 60 -8.08 -7.14 11.66
N THR A 61 -8.67 -7.96 10.76
CA THR A 61 -7.96 -8.50 9.60
C THR A 61 -7.68 -7.38 8.61
N PRO A 62 -6.41 -7.11 8.24
CA PRO A 62 -6.06 -6.10 7.25
C PRO A 62 -6.45 -6.54 5.85
N LEU A 63 -6.98 -5.62 5.06
CA LEU A 63 -7.46 -5.80 3.69
C LEU A 63 -6.94 -4.68 2.81
N GLU A 64 -6.33 -5.02 1.69
CA GLU A 64 -5.97 -4.05 0.65
C GLU A 64 -7.23 -3.67 -0.13
N VAL A 65 -7.53 -2.38 -0.22
CA VAL A 65 -8.67 -1.86 -0.97
C VAL A 65 -8.34 -1.78 -2.45
N ILE A 66 -9.15 -2.44 -3.28
CA ILE A 66 -9.00 -2.41 -4.74
C ILE A 66 -10.00 -1.43 -5.36
N VAL A 67 -11.27 -1.50 -4.93
CA VAL A 67 -12.37 -0.66 -5.45
C VAL A 67 -13.36 -0.38 -4.33
N VAL A 68 -13.85 0.83 -4.26
CA VAL A 68 -14.95 1.24 -3.39
C VAL A 68 -16.19 1.51 -4.24
N LEU A 69 -17.30 0.84 -3.91
CA LEU A 69 -18.62 1.06 -4.48
C LEU A 69 -19.58 1.48 -3.37
N GLU A 70 -20.77 1.95 -3.75
CA GLU A 70 -21.82 2.23 -2.77
C GLU A 70 -22.19 0.96 -1.97
N GLY A 71 -21.94 1.01 -0.67
CA GLY A 71 -22.23 -0.10 0.26
C GLY A 71 -21.24 -1.28 0.22
N TRP A 72 -20.26 -1.29 -0.68
CA TRP A 72 -19.34 -2.42 -0.89
C TRP A 72 -17.90 -1.99 -1.10
N VAL A 73 -16.96 -2.82 -0.64
CA VAL A 73 -15.52 -2.64 -0.91
C VAL A 73 -14.97 -3.93 -1.50
N LYS A 74 -14.33 -3.82 -2.66
CA LYS A 74 -13.54 -4.93 -3.24
C LYS A 74 -12.16 -4.91 -2.60
N VAL A 75 -11.76 -6.04 -2.09
CA VAL A 75 -10.53 -6.14 -1.29
C VAL A 75 -9.67 -7.33 -1.71
N ARG A 76 -8.40 -7.29 -1.31
CA ARG A 76 -7.48 -8.42 -1.35
C ARG A 76 -7.01 -8.72 0.07
N ASP A 77 -7.03 -9.98 0.46
CA ASP A 77 -6.51 -10.45 1.75
C ASP A 77 -5.01 -10.76 1.70
N VAL A 78 -4.43 -11.14 2.85
CA VAL A 78 -3.01 -11.51 2.97
C VAL A 78 -2.63 -12.72 2.13
N GLY A 79 -3.58 -13.62 1.87
CA GLY A 79 -3.39 -14.82 1.02
C GLY A 79 -3.50 -14.53 -0.48
N GLY A 80 -3.86 -13.28 -0.85
CA GLY A 80 -4.07 -12.87 -2.24
C GLY A 80 -5.48 -13.11 -2.76
N SER A 81 -6.42 -13.61 -1.94
CA SER A 81 -7.81 -13.80 -2.34
C SER A 81 -8.49 -12.47 -2.55
N ILE A 82 -9.27 -12.36 -3.63
CA ILE A 82 -9.98 -11.14 -3.99
C ILE A 82 -11.49 -11.40 -3.86
N GLY A 83 -12.20 -10.48 -3.22
CA GLY A 83 -13.64 -10.55 -3.07
C GLY A 83 -14.23 -9.22 -2.60
N TRP A 84 -15.47 -9.26 -2.17
CA TRP A 84 -16.24 -8.11 -1.75
C TRP A 84 -16.65 -8.24 -0.28
N VAL A 85 -16.54 -7.15 0.46
CA VAL A 85 -17.06 -7.03 1.83
C VAL A 85 -18.04 -5.86 1.89
N GLU A 86 -19.01 -5.92 2.81
CA GLU A 86 -19.88 -4.78 3.06
C GLU A 86 -19.05 -3.60 3.61
N ALA A 87 -19.29 -2.39 3.11
CA ALA A 87 -18.56 -1.19 3.54
C ALA A 87 -18.68 -0.93 5.05
N LYS A 88 -19.82 -1.26 5.65
CA LYS A 88 -20.06 -1.14 7.11
C LYS A 88 -19.21 -2.09 7.95
N SER A 89 -18.73 -3.19 7.37
CA SER A 89 -17.95 -4.23 8.06
C SER A 89 -16.45 -3.98 8.07
N VAL A 90 -16.00 -2.85 7.49
CA VAL A 90 -14.60 -2.42 7.50
C VAL A 90 -14.45 -1.02 8.08
N SER A 91 -13.28 -0.73 8.62
CA SER A 91 -12.93 0.56 9.21
C SER A 91 -11.58 1.05 8.66
N GLU A 92 -11.32 2.34 8.81
CA GLU A 92 -10.03 2.95 8.44
C GLU A 92 -8.90 2.62 9.44
N ARG A 93 -9.21 1.90 10.51
CA ARG A 93 -8.18 1.43 11.45
C ARG A 93 -7.17 0.58 10.71
N ARG A 94 -5.90 0.89 10.90
CA ARG A 94 -4.79 0.16 10.28
C ARG A 94 -4.31 -0.92 11.24
N THR A 95 -4.31 -2.15 10.74
CA THR A 95 -3.68 -3.31 11.40
C THR A 95 -2.72 -3.97 10.43
N LEU A 96 -1.81 -4.74 10.96
CA LEU A 96 -0.85 -5.53 10.20
C LEU A 96 -1.04 -6.99 10.55
N VAL A 97 -0.79 -7.86 9.61
CA VAL A 97 -0.75 -9.31 9.86
C VAL A 97 0.60 -9.87 9.43
N VAL A 98 1.16 -10.73 10.25
CA VAL A 98 2.41 -11.45 9.94
C VAL A 98 2.12 -12.45 8.81
N ARG A 99 2.91 -12.35 7.71
CA ARG A 99 2.75 -13.15 6.49
C ARG A 99 3.85 -14.21 6.29
N VAL A 100 4.76 -14.33 7.22
CA VAL A 100 5.84 -15.33 7.23
C VAL A 100 5.63 -16.30 8.39
N PRO A 101 6.20 -17.51 8.36
CA PRO A 101 6.03 -18.48 9.46
C PRO A 101 6.40 -17.91 10.83
N LEU A 102 7.46 -17.10 10.88
CA LEU A 102 7.95 -16.48 12.11
C LEU A 102 8.60 -15.14 11.79
N ALA A 103 8.08 -14.05 12.34
CA ALA A 103 8.66 -12.73 12.28
C ALA A 103 9.37 -12.38 13.59
N GLU A 104 10.54 -11.76 13.50
CA GLU A 104 11.28 -11.28 14.65
C GLU A 104 11.03 -9.79 14.87
N VAL A 105 10.54 -9.44 16.04
CA VAL A 105 10.33 -8.06 16.46
C VAL A 105 11.48 -7.64 17.37
N ARG A 106 12.23 -6.62 16.94
CA ARG A 106 13.49 -6.20 17.54
C ARG A 106 13.39 -4.82 18.21
N ALA A 107 14.30 -4.54 19.13
CA ALA A 107 14.32 -3.28 19.88
C ALA A 107 14.59 -2.06 18.98
N ASN A 108 15.40 -2.22 17.94
CA ASN A 108 15.75 -1.19 16.97
C ASN A 108 15.58 -1.74 15.54
N PRO A 109 15.48 -0.87 14.52
CA PRO A 109 15.36 -1.28 13.12
C PRO A 109 16.72 -1.75 12.53
N ASP A 110 17.26 -2.81 13.13
CA ASP A 110 18.55 -3.42 12.81
C ASP A 110 18.48 -4.93 13.09
N ASP A 111 19.07 -5.75 12.22
CA ASP A 111 19.11 -7.20 12.37
C ASP A 111 19.96 -7.66 13.55
N ALA A 112 20.95 -6.87 13.95
CA ALA A 112 21.79 -7.15 15.13
C ALA A 112 21.15 -6.69 16.46
N ALA A 113 20.04 -5.93 16.40
CA ALA A 113 19.37 -5.43 17.59
C ALA A 113 18.79 -6.57 18.45
N PRO A 114 18.69 -6.40 19.78
CA PRO A 114 18.07 -7.37 20.65
C PRO A 114 16.65 -7.75 20.22
N LEU A 115 16.35 -9.04 20.30
CA LEU A 115 15.01 -9.56 20.07
C LEU A 115 14.11 -9.19 21.25
N ILE A 116 12.93 -8.64 20.96
CA ILE A 116 11.88 -8.36 21.96
C ILE A 116 10.92 -9.55 22.04
N PHE A 117 10.33 -9.93 20.89
CA PHE A 117 9.47 -11.10 20.78
C PHE A 117 9.46 -11.66 19.37
N ARG A 118 8.86 -12.84 19.21
CA ARG A 118 8.59 -13.46 17.93
C ARG A 118 7.09 -13.52 17.70
N ALA A 119 6.67 -13.24 16.48
CA ALA A 119 5.28 -13.30 16.05
C ALA A 119 5.13 -14.37 14.95
N GLU A 120 4.23 -15.31 15.17
CA GLU A 120 3.93 -16.38 14.23
C GLU A 120 3.05 -15.88 13.08
N LEU A 121 2.93 -16.70 12.04
CA LEU A 121 2.02 -16.47 10.91
C LEU A 121 0.60 -16.13 11.42
N ASN A 122 -0.05 -15.14 10.78
CA ASN A 122 -1.37 -14.62 11.11
C ASN A 122 -1.49 -13.87 12.45
N VAL A 123 -0.41 -13.66 13.18
CA VAL A 123 -0.44 -12.76 14.35
C VAL A 123 -0.75 -11.34 13.88
N LEU A 124 -1.72 -10.71 14.55
CA LEU A 124 -2.09 -9.31 14.29
C LEU A 124 -1.21 -8.38 15.12
N LEU A 125 -0.76 -7.32 14.47
CA LEU A 125 0.05 -6.25 15.07
C LEU A 125 -0.61 -4.90 14.72
N GLU A 126 -0.34 -3.88 15.53
CA GLU A 126 -0.76 -2.51 15.25
C GLU A 126 0.47 -1.66 14.89
N PRO A 127 0.39 -0.76 13.90
CA PRO A 127 1.40 0.27 13.76
C PRO A 127 1.50 1.06 15.07
N ALA A 128 2.70 1.20 15.62
CA ALA A 128 2.89 1.94 16.88
C ALA A 128 2.80 3.47 16.68
N GLU A 129 2.95 3.92 15.44
CA GLU A 129 2.79 5.31 15.02
C GLU A 129 1.66 5.40 14.00
N PRO A 130 0.87 6.51 14.01
CA PRO A 130 -0.19 6.69 13.02
C PRO A 130 0.40 6.57 11.61
N ALA A 131 -0.11 5.64 10.82
CA ALA A 131 0.20 5.58 9.41
C ALA A 131 -0.47 6.77 8.71
N THR A 132 0.16 7.94 8.75
CA THR A 132 -0.14 8.98 7.78
C THR A 132 0.21 8.42 6.41
N SER A 133 -0.55 8.78 5.39
CA SER A 133 -0.53 8.25 4.01
C SER A 133 0.83 8.30 3.28
N THR A 134 1.84 8.80 3.92
CA THR A 134 3.25 8.64 3.67
C THR A 134 3.84 7.90 4.87
N ALA A 135 3.67 6.58 4.93
CA ALA A 135 4.43 5.74 5.86
C ALA A 135 5.91 5.83 5.48
N THR A 136 6.49 6.97 5.76
CA THR A 136 7.93 7.11 5.88
C THR A 136 8.28 6.35 7.13
N THR A 137 8.51 5.06 6.98
CA THR A 137 9.23 4.31 7.99
C THR A 137 10.49 5.13 8.27
N SER A 138 10.66 5.59 9.50
CA SER A 138 11.82 6.40 9.90
C SER A 138 13.13 5.68 9.56
N THR A 139 13.05 4.39 9.25
CA THR A 139 14.15 3.56 8.76
C THR A 139 13.63 2.66 7.63
N PRO A 140 14.20 2.76 6.41
CA PRO A 140 13.77 1.96 5.26
C PRO A 140 13.75 0.45 5.57
N GLY A 141 12.65 -0.20 5.20
CA GLY A 141 12.49 -1.65 5.36
C GLY A 141 12.04 -2.12 6.75
N TRP A 142 11.83 -1.21 7.71
CA TRP A 142 11.34 -1.52 9.04
C TRP A 142 10.11 -0.70 9.40
N ILE A 143 9.23 -1.27 10.22
CA ILE A 143 8.09 -0.56 10.81
C ILE A 143 8.01 -0.84 12.30
N LYS A 144 7.72 0.19 13.08
CA LYS A 144 7.47 0.07 14.50
C LYS A 144 6.06 -0.45 14.74
N VAL A 145 5.94 -1.52 15.50
CA VAL A 145 4.69 -2.21 15.78
C VAL A 145 4.44 -2.36 17.26
N ARG A 146 3.18 -2.59 17.60
CA ARG A 146 2.72 -2.94 18.94
C ARG A 146 1.93 -4.24 18.86
N HIS A 147 2.22 -5.17 19.73
CA HIS A 147 1.39 -6.34 19.99
C HIS A 147 0.29 -6.02 21.01
N ARG A 148 -0.79 -6.78 21.00
CA ARG A 148 -1.96 -6.57 21.89
C ARG A 148 -1.64 -6.64 23.40
N ASP A 149 -0.54 -7.31 23.78
CA ASP A 149 -0.06 -7.37 25.18
C ASP A 149 0.73 -6.13 25.60
N GLY A 150 0.88 -5.14 24.68
CA GLY A 150 1.56 -3.87 24.90
C GLY A 150 3.04 -3.86 24.53
N GLN A 151 3.65 -4.99 24.19
CA GLN A 151 5.03 -5.03 23.72
C GLN A 151 5.17 -4.27 22.39
N THR A 152 6.24 -3.50 22.25
CA THR A 152 6.54 -2.72 21.04
C THR A 152 7.94 -3.03 20.54
N GLY A 153 8.13 -2.91 19.22
CA GLY A 153 9.44 -3.09 18.58
C GLY A 153 9.34 -2.88 17.08
N TYR A 154 10.39 -3.23 16.37
CA TYR A 154 10.51 -3.07 14.93
C TYR A 154 10.46 -4.43 14.23
N VAL A 155 9.66 -4.51 13.17
CA VAL A 155 9.55 -5.69 12.30
C VAL A 155 9.91 -5.30 10.86
N ARG A 156 10.43 -6.23 10.09
CA ARG A 156 10.69 -6.03 8.67
C ARG A 156 9.37 -5.86 7.91
N VAL A 157 9.28 -4.81 7.08
CA VAL A 157 8.12 -4.53 6.21
C VAL A 157 7.75 -5.74 5.35
N ALA A 158 8.75 -6.47 4.84
CA ALA A 158 8.54 -7.67 4.02
C ALA A 158 7.87 -8.84 4.77
N GLN A 159 7.86 -8.82 6.11
CA GLN A 159 7.30 -9.89 6.95
C GLN A 159 5.84 -9.66 7.33
N VAL A 160 5.28 -8.47 7.01
CA VAL A 160 3.91 -8.10 7.35
C VAL A 160 3.12 -7.67 6.12
N PHE A 161 1.79 -7.67 6.26
CA PHE A 161 0.84 -7.19 5.26
C PHE A 161 -0.09 -6.17 5.94
N GLY A 162 -0.55 -5.12 5.21
CA GLY A 162 -1.44 -4.08 5.73
C GLY A 162 -0.81 -2.67 5.79
N LEU A 163 0.30 -2.44 5.07
CA LEU A 163 1.08 -1.20 5.05
C LEU A 163 0.63 -0.23 3.98
#